data_888e27488a1437cf451d23cbf7407a02
#
_entry.id   888e27488a1437cf451d23cbf7407a02
#
_cell.length_a   1.000
_cell.length_b   1.000
_cell.length_c   1.000
_cell.angle_alpha   90.00
_cell.angle_beta   90.00
_cell.angle_gamma   90.00
#
_symmetry.space_group_name_H-M   'P 1'
#
loop_
_entity.id
_entity.type
_entity.pdbx_description
1 polymer ?
#
loop_
_entity_poly.entity_id
_entity_poly.type
_entity_poly.pdbx_seq_one_letter_code
_entity_poly.pdbx_strand_id
1 'polypeptide(L)'
;MTLEVTHEQLKQLLSVYYDKKISFFVKGRFGIGKSEVMKEVAKQKAKEKGKEFVEWNFLTESEKLAVMDNPKKKFVFIDIRLSEYSPDDIKGLPLFMNNQRAIEFKMPLWALLLENKDSDGFLDFEEINLATPLVMSSCYKIVYDRCVNQSRINPNWFIVMCGNTEEDRAYTSEIAPPLLDRVGEVELKVPNKEDWIDWAIKNNINPALIGYLSFKYGDIWVVDYEDKQKFTTPRGYARLSTLMEGIKPKDYDNLLLVGSSAIGEGVMSRLVAYLRLGDKLNIKAIIKNPDKLKELDMEKDLGLMYFLTTAIADNYKQGEVKFEDIMNITKVLDELNKVEFVALLWRLCLSYNPKFEEEFTKGDTIKIVEKYIKYL
;
A
#
# COMPACT_ATOMS: atom_id res chain seq x y z
N MET A 1 -25.48 -7.38 -1.57
CA MET A 1 -24.47 -6.30 -1.56
C MET A 1 -23.26 -6.83 -0.80
N THR A 2 -22.09 -6.81 -1.40
CA THR A 2 -20.83 -7.16 -0.72
C THR A 2 -20.50 -6.07 0.31
N LEU A 3 -19.95 -6.44 1.46
CA LEU A 3 -19.51 -5.49 2.49
C LEU A 3 -18.35 -4.64 1.97
N GLU A 4 -18.55 -3.33 1.93
CA GLU A 4 -17.50 -2.38 1.58
C GLU A 4 -16.67 -1.99 2.82
N VAL A 5 -15.34 -2.02 2.70
CA VAL A 5 -14.43 -1.78 3.82
C VAL A 5 -13.33 -0.79 3.47
N THR A 6 -12.79 -0.11 4.50
CA THR A 6 -11.56 0.69 4.42
C THR A 6 -10.33 -0.21 4.52
N HIS A 7 -9.14 0.37 4.28
CA HIS A 7 -7.87 -0.35 4.40
C HIS A 7 -7.64 -0.87 5.83
N GLU A 8 -7.94 -0.07 6.85
CA GLU A 8 -7.80 -0.49 8.25
C GLU A 8 -8.80 -1.58 8.64
N GLN A 9 -10.05 -1.47 8.20
CA GLN A 9 -11.05 -2.53 8.40
C GLN A 9 -10.64 -3.84 7.70
N LEU A 10 -10.05 -3.74 6.49
CA LEU A 10 -9.54 -4.91 5.80
C LEU A 10 -8.41 -5.59 6.58
N LYS A 11 -7.45 -4.83 7.12
CA LYS A 11 -6.37 -5.38 7.97
C LYS A 11 -6.92 -6.13 9.19
N GLN A 12 -7.92 -5.56 9.86
CA GLN A 12 -8.58 -6.19 11.00
C GLN A 12 -9.24 -7.50 10.60
N LEU A 13 -10.02 -7.51 9.52
CA LEU A 13 -10.68 -8.71 9.00
C LEU A 13 -9.67 -9.78 8.61
N LEU A 14 -8.65 -9.43 7.82
CA LEU A 14 -7.60 -10.37 7.41
C LEU A 14 -6.91 -11.00 8.63
N SER A 15 -6.66 -10.23 9.70
CA SER A 15 -6.07 -10.77 10.92
C SER A 15 -6.98 -11.80 11.61
N VAL A 16 -8.29 -11.52 11.73
CA VAL A 16 -9.27 -12.44 12.31
C VAL A 16 -9.39 -13.72 11.48
N TYR A 17 -9.52 -13.60 10.16
CA TYR A 17 -9.63 -14.73 9.25
C TYR A 17 -8.35 -15.57 9.19
N TYR A 18 -7.18 -14.90 9.25
CA TYR A 18 -5.89 -15.57 9.39
C TYR A 18 -5.85 -16.44 10.64
N ASP A 19 -6.27 -15.93 11.81
CA ASP A 19 -6.23 -16.68 13.06
C ASP A 19 -7.16 -17.91 13.03
N LYS A 20 -8.25 -17.85 12.26
CA LYS A 20 -9.19 -18.95 12.05
C LYS A 20 -8.86 -19.84 10.85
N LYS A 21 -7.90 -19.41 10.01
CA LYS A 21 -7.51 -20.13 8.77
C LYS A 21 -8.68 -20.35 7.80
N ILE A 22 -9.62 -19.40 7.78
CA ILE A 22 -10.72 -19.36 6.82
C ILE A 22 -10.29 -18.52 5.63
N SER A 23 -10.39 -19.06 4.42
CA SER A 23 -9.99 -18.37 3.19
C SER A 23 -10.76 -17.05 3.00
N PHE A 24 -10.11 -16.07 2.39
CA PHE A 24 -10.66 -14.73 2.25
C PHE A 24 -10.52 -14.17 0.83
N PHE A 25 -11.54 -13.48 0.36
CA PHE A 25 -11.56 -12.85 -0.95
C PHE A 25 -11.73 -11.34 -0.82
N VAL A 26 -10.83 -10.60 -1.45
CA VAL A 26 -10.86 -9.14 -1.53
C VAL A 26 -11.11 -8.69 -2.96
N LYS A 27 -12.27 -8.13 -3.18
CA LYS A 27 -12.62 -7.46 -4.43
C LYS A 27 -12.33 -5.96 -4.30
N GLY A 28 -12.00 -5.29 -5.39
CA GLY A 28 -11.81 -3.84 -5.37
C GLY A 28 -11.13 -3.34 -6.64
N ARG A 29 -11.17 -2.04 -6.86
CA ARG A 29 -10.62 -1.39 -8.04
C ARG A 29 -9.12 -1.63 -8.20
N PHE A 30 -8.61 -1.50 -9.43
CA PHE A 30 -7.17 -1.64 -9.68
C PHE A 30 -6.37 -0.49 -9.04
N GLY A 31 -5.15 -0.78 -8.58
CA GLY A 31 -4.20 0.24 -8.08
C GLY A 31 -4.54 0.89 -6.74
N ILE A 32 -5.51 0.37 -5.98
CA ILE A 32 -5.91 0.89 -4.65
C ILE A 32 -5.17 0.24 -3.47
N GLY A 33 -4.30 -0.74 -3.71
CA GLY A 33 -3.46 -1.34 -2.68
C GLY A 33 -3.94 -2.66 -2.07
N LYS A 34 -4.82 -3.44 -2.75
CA LYS A 34 -5.27 -4.76 -2.25
C LYS A 34 -4.12 -5.66 -1.81
N SER A 35 -3.20 -5.96 -2.71
CA SER A 35 -2.02 -6.80 -2.46
C SER A 35 -1.09 -6.21 -1.39
N GLU A 36 -0.99 -4.88 -1.34
CA GLU A 36 -0.15 -4.20 -0.34
C GLU A 36 -0.69 -4.42 1.08
N VAL A 37 -2.00 -4.29 1.29
CA VAL A 37 -2.63 -4.57 2.58
C VAL A 37 -2.40 -6.02 3.01
N MET A 38 -2.50 -6.99 2.09
CA MET A 38 -2.23 -8.39 2.39
C MET A 38 -0.79 -8.62 2.82
N LYS A 39 0.17 -7.99 2.12
CA LYS A 39 1.60 -8.06 2.48
C LYS A 39 1.88 -7.39 3.82
N GLU A 40 1.26 -6.25 4.12
CA GLU A 40 1.39 -5.61 5.44
C GLU A 40 0.93 -6.52 6.58
N VAL A 41 -0.25 -7.14 6.42
CA VAL A 41 -0.76 -8.10 7.43
C VAL A 41 0.15 -9.30 7.54
N ALA A 42 0.66 -9.85 6.43
CA ALA A 42 1.60 -10.96 6.45
C ALA A 42 2.91 -10.61 7.16
N LYS A 43 3.48 -9.42 6.92
CA LYS A 43 4.67 -8.90 7.63
C LYS A 43 4.41 -8.75 9.13
N GLN A 44 3.23 -8.24 9.49
CA GLN A 44 2.83 -8.14 10.90
C GLN A 44 2.75 -9.52 11.56
N LYS A 45 2.08 -10.49 10.93
CA LYS A 45 1.99 -11.87 11.45
C LYS A 45 3.35 -12.56 11.54
N ALA A 46 4.25 -12.30 10.60
CA ALA A 46 5.65 -12.77 10.69
C ALA A 46 6.35 -12.22 11.95
N LYS A 47 6.22 -10.93 12.21
CA LYS A 47 6.78 -10.25 13.39
C LYS A 47 6.18 -10.80 14.69
N GLU A 48 4.86 -10.96 14.76
CA GLU A 48 4.17 -11.55 15.93
C GLU A 48 4.66 -12.96 16.26
N LYS A 49 5.04 -13.74 15.23
CA LYS A 49 5.57 -15.11 15.37
C LYS A 49 7.09 -15.18 15.54
N GLY A 50 7.80 -14.06 15.49
CA GLY A 50 9.27 -14.01 15.53
C GLY A 50 9.93 -14.72 14.35
N LYS A 51 9.27 -14.71 13.17
CA LYS A 51 9.76 -15.32 11.93
C LYS A 51 10.23 -14.24 10.95
N GLU A 52 11.20 -14.61 10.11
CA GLU A 52 11.64 -13.77 9.01
C GLU A 52 10.58 -13.78 7.88
N PHE A 53 10.12 -12.61 7.48
CA PHE A 53 9.20 -12.46 6.33
C PHE A 53 9.95 -12.64 5.01
N VAL A 54 9.41 -13.46 4.11
CA VAL A 54 10.02 -13.79 2.81
C VAL A 54 8.97 -13.74 1.71
N GLU A 55 9.24 -12.97 0.65
CA GLU A 55 8.43 -12.95 -0.58
C GLU A 55 8.97 -13.99 -1.57
N TRP A 56 8.26 -15.11 -1.72
CA TRP A 56 8.66 -16.26 -2.51
C TRP A 56 9.01 -15.94 -3.96
N ASN A 57 8.23 -15.04 -4.57
CA ASN A 57 8.34 -14.73 -5.99
C ASN A 57 9.64 -13.99 -6.36
N PHE A 58 10.28 -13.34 -5.40
CA PHE A 58 11.54 -12.62 -5.59
C PHE A 58 12.78 -13.45 -5.27
N LEU A 59 12.60 -14.68 -4.82
CA LEU A 59 13.71 -15.59 -4.49
C LEU A 59 14.26 -16.25 -5.76
N THR A 60 15.58 -16.41 -5.80
CA THR A 60 16.27 -17.31 -6.72
C THR A 60 15.91 -18.76 -6.44
N GLU A 61 16.18 -19.67 -7.35
CA GLU A 61 15.89 -21.11 -7.17
C GLU A 61 16.64 -21.67 -5.95
N SER A 62 17.91 -21.30 -5.77
CA SER A 62 18.72 -21.71 -4.61
C SER A 62 18.16 -21.20 -3.29
N GLU A 63 17.64 -19.96 -3.26
CA GLU A 63 17.01 -19.41 -2.05
C GLU A 63 15.67 -20.10 -1.76
N LYS A 64 14.89 -20.44 -2.78
CA LYS A 64 13.66 -21.24 -2.62
C LYS A 64 13.95 -22.58 -2.01
N LEU A 65 14.99 -23.27 -2.47
CA LEU A 65 15.43 -24.55 -1.87
C LEU A 65 15.88 -24.37 -0.41
N ALA A 66 16.64 -23.31 -0.10
CA ALA A 66 17.04 -23.00 1.27
C ALA A 66 15.84 -22.73 2.20
N VAL A 67 14.78 -22.08 1.70
CA VAL A 67 13.52 -21.90 2.44
C VAL A 67 12.84 -23.24 2.67
N MET A 68 12.82 -24.14 1.68
CA MET A 68 12.25 -25.49 1.81
C MET A 68 13.01 -26.37 2.81
N ASP A 69 14.33 -26.23 2.90
CA ASP A 69 15.16 -26.96 3.86
C ASP A 69 14.97 -26.50 5.31
N ASN A 70 14.66 -25.21 5.51
CA ASN A 70 14.45 -24.65 6.85
C ASN A 70 13.23 -23.71 6.92
N PRO A 71 12.01 -24.20 6.66
CA PRO A 71 10.81 -23.37 6.60
C PRO A 71 10.37 -22.84 7.95
N LYS A 72 10.74 -23.50 9.06
CA LYS A 72 10.27 -23.18 10.42
C LYS A 72 10.58 -21.74 10.86
N LYS A 73 11.70 -21.16 10.38
CA LYS A 73 12.13 -19.80 10.71
C LYS A 73 11.55 -18.74 9.77
N LYS A 74 10.87 -19.15 8.71
CA LYS A 74 10.37 -18.28 7.67
C LYS A 74 8.85 -18.15 7.75
N PHE A 75 8.37 -16.96 7.41
CA PHE A 75 6.97 -16.68 7.14
C PHE A 75 6.88 -16.27 5.67
N VAL A 76 6.30 -17.13 4.85
CA VAL A 76 6.41 -16.98 3.40
C VAL A 76 5.14 -16.38 2.81
N PHE A 77 5.30 -15.38 1.98
CA PHE A 77 4.24 -14.81 1.16
C PHE A 77 4.42 -15.30 -0.29
N ILE A 78 3.44 -16.05 -0.78
CA ILE A 78 3.42 -16.59 -2.14
C ILE A 78 2.31 -15.84 -2.90
N ASP A 79 2.70 -15.10 -3.94
CA ASP A 79 1.81 -14.39 -4.85
C ASP A 79 1.70 -15.21 -6.16
N ILE A 80 0.49 -15.66 -6.50
CA ILE A 80 0.21 -16.39 -7.72
C ILE A 80 -0.77 -15.58 -8.57
N ARG A 81 -0.26 -14.98 -9.64
CA ARG A 81 -1.07 -14.26 -10.62
C ARG A 81 -1.75 -15.20 -11.59
N LEU A 82 -2.99 -15.53 -11.30
CA LEU A 82 -3.73 -16.56 -12.02
C LEU A 82 -3.98 -16.23 -13.51
N SER A 83 -3.93 -14.96 -13.90
CA SER A 83 -4.01 -14.53 -15.29
C SER A 83 -2.82 -15.01 -16.16
N GLU A 84 -1.69 -15.36 -15.52
CA GLU A 84 -0.45 -15.81 -16.18
C GLU A 84 -0.29 -17.33 -16.15
N TYR A 85 -1.22 -18.09 -15.52
CA TYR A 85 -1.09 -19.52 -15.25
C TYR A 85 -2.00 -20.37 -16.16
N SER A 86 -1.54 -21.59 -16.47
CA SER A 86 -2.34 -22.68 -17.00
C SER A 86 -2.81 -23.60 -15.83
N PRO A 87 -3.81 -24.47 -16.06
CA PRO A 87 -4.21 -25.45 -15.05
C PRO A 87 -3.08 -26.36 -14.55
N ASP A 88 -2.14 -26.69 -15.45
CA ASP A 88 -1.04 -27.58 -15.14
C ASP A 88 0.04 -26.90 -14.26
N ASP A 89 0.19 -25.59 -14.38
CA ASP A 89 1.08 -24.80 -13.51
C ASP A 89 0.58 -24.81 -12.04
N ILE A 90 -0.72 -25.02 -11.85
CA ILE A 90 -1.35 -25.10 -10.52
C ILE A 90 -1.39 -26.54 -10.02
N LYS A 91 -1.83 -27.49 -10.86
CA LYS A 91 -2.02 -28.89 -10.47
C LYS A 91 -0.76 -29.72 -10.54
N GLY A 92 0.25 -29.26 -11.25
CA GLY A 92 1.45 -30.01 -11.57
C GLY A 92 1.30 -30.85 -12.84
N LEU A 93 2.41 -31.37 -13.34
CA LEU A 93 2.49 -32.14 -14.57
C LEU A 93 2.35 -33.65 -14.28
N PRO A 94 1.50 -34.38 -15.03
CA PRO A 94 1.39 -35.81 -14.89
C PRO A 94 2.65 -36.51 -15.41
N LEU A 95 3.21 -37.41 -14.59
CA LEU A 95 4.33 -38.26 -14.97
C LEU A 95 3.86 -39.70 -15.04
N PHE A 96 4.19 -40.35 -16.16
CA PHE A 96 4.01 -41.78 -16.33
C PHE A 96 5.20 -42.51 -15.71
N MET A 97 4.94 -43.26 -14.66
CA MET A 97 5.94 -44.09 -14.03
C MET A 97 6.17 -45.37 -14.83
N ASN A 98 7.45 -45.71 -15.08
CA ASN A 98 7.78 -46.94 -15.81
C ASN A 98 7.16 -48.18 -15.13
N ASN A 99 6.39 -48.94 -15.90
CA ASN A 99 5.69 -50.18 -15.49
C ASN A 99 4.59 -50.03 -14.43
N GLN A 100 4.15 -48.79 -14.13
CA GLN A 100 3.04 -48.55 -13.20
C GLN A 100 1.75 -48.21 -13.93
N ARG A 101 0.61 -48.67 -13.43
CA ARG A 101 -0.72 -48.32 -13.92
C ARG A 101 -1.21 -47.02 -13.32
N ALA A 102 -0.32 -46.25 -12.68
CA ALA A 102 -0.65 -45.00 -12.00
C ALA A 102 0.07 -43.80 -12.63
N ILE A 103 -0.54 -42.64 -12.51
CA ILE A 103 0.04 -41.34 -12.86
C ILE A 103 0.39 -40.64 -11.56
N GLU A 104 1.61 -40.16 -11.43
CA GLU A 104 2.04 -39.26 -10.40
C GLU A 104 2.14 -37.85 -10.95
N PHE A 105 1.92 -36.84 -10.11
CA PHE A 105 2.01 -35.45 -10.49
C PHE A 105 3.29 -34.84 -9.94
N LYS A 106 4.11 -34.23 -10.81
CA LYS A 106 5.25 -33.42 -10.39
C LYS A 106 4.73 -32.03 -10.00
N MET A 107 4.69 -31.79 -8.71
CA MET A 107 4.14 -30.57 -8.13
C MET A 107 5.11 -29.39 -8.29
N PRO A 108 4.60 -28.15 -8.44
CA PRO A 108 5.43 -26.94 -8.38
C PRO A 108 6.03 -26.77 -6.98
N LEU A 109 7.22 -26.15 -6.89
CA LEU A 109 7.94 -25.98 -5.61
C LEU A 109 7.11 -25.27 -4.54
N TRP A 110 6.30 -24.29 -4.92
CA TRP A 110 5.44 -23.58 -3.98
C TRP A 110 4.40 -24.53 -3.34
N ALA A 111 3.87 -25.47 -4.09
CA ALA A 111 2.89 -26.45 -3.58
C ALA A 111 3.54 -27.45 -2.62
N LEU A 112 4.77 -27.89 -2.89
CA LEU A 112 5.54 -28.71 -1.97
C LEU A 112 5.85 -27.98 -0.65
N LEU A 113 6.10 -26.67 -0.72
CA LEU A 113 6.28 -25.85 0.49
C LEU A 113 4.99 -25.78 1.32
N LEU A 114 3.82 -25.68 0.67
CA LEU A 114 2.52 -25.66 1.37
C LEU A 114 2.23 -26.96 2.12
N GLU A 115 2.72 -28.09 1.65
CA GLU A 115 2.56 -29.40 2.29
C GLU A 115 3.46 -29.56 3.52
N ASN A 116 4.60 -28.87 3.56
CA ASN A 116 5.57 -29.02 4.64
C ASN A 116 4.98 -28.55 5.99
N LYS A 117 4.94 -29.45 6.96
CA LYS A 117 4.33 -29.24 8.29
C LYS A 117 4.93 -28.08 9.10
N ASP A 118 6.17 -27.72 8.83
CA ASP A 118 6.90 -26.67 9.53
C ASP A 118 6.80 -25.31 8.78
N SER A 119 6.17 -25.29 7.60
CA SER A 119 5.97 -24.08 6.81
C SER A 119 4.80 -23.24 7.33
N ASP A 120 4.83 -21.94 7.04
CA ASP A 120 3.83 -20.97 7.50
C ASP A 120 3.82 -19.75 6.58
N GLY A 121 2.65 -19.19 6.30
CA GLY A 121 2.57 -18.00 5.47
C GLY A 121 1.19 -17.71 4.88
N PHE A 122 1.21 -16.88 3.85
CA PHE A 122 0.08 -16.56 3.00
C PHE A 122 0.27 -17.16 1.60
N LEU A 123 -0.81 -17.73 1.08
CA LEU A 123 -0.97 -18.02 -0.35
C LEU A 123 -1.97 -17.04 -0.91
N ASP A 124 -1.52 -16.14 -1.76
CA ASP A 124 -2.32 -15.10 -2.39
C ASP A 124 -2.57 -15.41 -3.87
N PHE A 125 -3.84 -15.59 -4.22
CA PHE A 125 -4.28 -15.73 -5.60
C PHE A 125 -4.69 -14.38 -6.16
N GLU A 126 -3.76 -13.73 -6.84
CA GLU A 126 -3.98 -12.45 -7.49
C GLU A 126 -4.75 -12.60 -8.81
N GLU A 127 -5.59 -11.60 -9.08
CA GLU A 127 -6.34 -11.50 -10.34
C GLU A 127 -7.22 -12.73 -10.64
N ILE A 128 -7.83 -13.34 -9.60
CA ILE A 128 -8.58 -14.59 -9.76
C ILE A 128 -9.68 -14.48 -10.81
N ASN A 129 -10.35 -13.35 -10.92
CA ASN A 129 -11.42 -13.15 -11.88
C ASN A 129 -10.95 -12.69 -13.28
N LEU A 130 -9.63 -12.49 -13.48
CA LEU A 130 -9.03 -12.35 -14.82
C LEU A 130 -8.52 -13.68 -15.37
N ALA A 131 -8.48 -14.71 -14.54
CA ALA A 131 -8.08 -16.05 -14.96
C ALA A 131 -9.14 -16.71 -15.86
N THR A 132 -8.69 -17.63 -16.71
CA THR A 132 -9.63 -18.44 -17.48
C THR A 132 -10.47 -19.32 -16.55
N PRO A 133 -11.71 -19.69 -16.92
CA PRO A 133 -12.55 -20.54 -16.08
C PRO A 133 -11.90 -21.87 -15.68
N LEU A 134 -11.01 -22.43 -16.52
CA LEU A 134 -10.28 -23.66 -16.21
C LEU A 134 -9.22 -23.46 -15.13
N VAL A 135 -8.51 -22.35 -15.17
CA VAL A 135 -7.52 -21.98 -14.13
C VAL A 135 -8.25 -21.69 -12.83
N MET A 136 -9.32 -20.89 -12.87
CA MET A 136 -10.12 -20.57 -11.70
C MET A 136 -10.67 -21.85 -11.03
N SER A 137 -11.20 -22.80 -11.82
CA SER A 137 -11.72 -24.09 -11.32
C SER A 137 -10.61 -24.94 -10.67
N SER A 138 -9.36 -24.80 -11.13
CA SER A 138 -8.22 -25.49 -10.53
C SER A 138 -7.90 -24.99 -9.12
N CYS A 139 -8.20 -23.74 -8.81
CA CYS A 139 -8.02 -23.14 -7.49
C CYS A 139 -9.12 -23.55 -6.50
N TYR A 140 -10.29 -23.99 -6.98
CA TYR A 140 -11.42 -24.31 -6.08
C TYR A 140 -11.05 -25.39 -5.06
N LYS A 141 -10.38 -26.46 -5.50
CA LYS A 141 -9.92 -27.51 -4.58
C LYS A 141 -8.93 -27.01 -3.53
N ILE A 142 -8.09 -26.07 -3.91
CA ILE A 142 -7.10 -25.45 -3.02
C ILE A 142 -7.82 -24.66 -1.92
N VAL A 143 -8.81 -23.87 -2.33
CA VAL A 143 -9.58 -23.02 -1.40
C VAL A 143 -10.53 -23.84 -0.54
N TYR A 144 -11.18 -24.88 -1.10
CA TYR A 144 -12.20 -25.67 -0.42
C TYR A 144 -11.61 -26.75 0.46
N ASP A 145 -10.81 -27.64 -0.18
CA ASP A 145 -10.32 -28.86 0.46
C ASP A 145 -8.95 -28.67 1.07
N ARG A 146 -8.36 -27.48 0.86
CA ARG A 146 -6.99 -27.18 1.23
C ARG A 146 -6.02 -28.27 0.69
N CYS A 147 -6.17 -28.56 -0.60
CA CYS A 147 -5.37 -29.55 -1.31
C CYS A 147 -4.91 -29.01 -2.66
N VAL A 148 -3.62 -29.13 -2.94
CA VAL A 148 -3.10 -29.00 -4.30
C VAL A 148 -3.00 -30.40 -4.88
N ASN A 149 -3.83 -30.70 -5.86
CA ASN A 149 -4.01 -32.05 -6.40
C ASN A 149 -4.32 -33.08 -5.28
N GLN A 150 -3.37 -33.91 -4.87
CA GLN A 150 -3.52 -34.91 -3.78
C GLN A 150 -2.84 -34.48 -2.49
N SER A 151 -1.99 -33.46 -2.54
CA SER A 151 -1.19 -32.98 -1.41
C SER A 151 -1.98 -32.01 -0.55
N ARG A 152 -2.08 -32.31 0.75
CA ARG A 152 -2.76 -31.43 1.71
C ARG A 152 -1.91 -30.24 2.10
N ILE A 153 -2.53 -29.05 2.10
CA ILE A 153 -1.91 -27.82 2.58
C ILE A 153 -1.86 -27.86 4.12
N ASN A 154 -0.69 -27.55 4.66
CA ASN A 154 -0.51 -27.39 6.10
C ASN A 154 -1.51 -26.34 6.66
N PRO A 155 -2.17 -26.62 7.79
CA PRO A 155 -3.12 -25.71 8.43
C PRO A 155 -2.56 -24.32 8.74
N ASN A 156 -1.26 -24.16 8.87
CA ASN A 156 -0.65 -22.85 9.15
C ASN A 156 -0.77 -21.83 8.02
N TRP A 157 -0.99 -22.29 6.79
CA TRP A 157 -1.14 -21.41 5.65
C TRP A 157 -2.50 -20.71 5.65
N PHE A 158 -2.49 -19.43 5.32
CA PHE A 158 -3.70 -18.66 5.07
C PHE A 158 -3.85 -18.43 3.57
N ILE A 159 -5.04 -18.72 3.05
CA ILE A 159 -5.35 -18.55 1.63
C ILE A 159 -6.17 -17.29 1.46
N VAL A 160 -5.65 -16.38 0.65
CA VAL A 160 -6.34 -15.15 0.27
C VAL A 160 -6.48 -15.07 -1.24
N MET A 161 -7.45 -14.32 -1.71
CA MET A 161 -7.71 -14.11 -3.13
C MET A 161 -7.96 -12.64 -3.38
N CYS A 162 -7.45 -12.14 -4.51
CA CYS A 162 -7.72 -10.80 -5.01
C CYS A 162 -8.45 -10.83 -6.34
N GLY A 163 -9.41 -9.93 -6.52
CA GLY A 163 -10.09 -9.71 -7.79
C GLY A 163 -10.35 -8.22 -8.08
N ASN A 164 -10.58 -7.90 -9.33
CA ASN A 164 -11.01 -6.56 -9.75
C ASN A 164 -12.54 -6.45 -9.72
N THR A 165 -13.06 -5.23 -9.67
CA THR A 165 -14.50 -4.98 -9.83
C THR A 165 -14.89 -5.03 -11.30
N GLU A 166 -16.15 -5.36 -11.59
CA GLU A 166 -16.68 -5.35 -12.96
C GLU A 166 -16.67 -3.95 -13.57
N GLU A 167 -16.82 -2.93 -12.74
CA GLU A 167 -16.77 -1.53 -13.15
C GLU A 167 -15.41 -1.11 -13.74
N ASP A 168 -14.35 -1.86 -13.47
CA ASP A 168 -13.01 -1.60 -14.01
C ASP A 168 -12.88 -1.95 -15.50
N ARG A 169 -13.99 -2.37 -16.15
CA ARG A 169 -14.02 -2.81 -17.57
C ARG A 169 -12.88 -3.78 -17.93
N ALA A 170 -12.28 -4.40 -16.93
CA ALA A 170 -11.39 -5.53 -17.13
C ALA A 170 -12.26 -6.71 -17.61
N TYR A 171 -11.73 -7.55 -18.49
CA TYR A 171 -12.39 -8.77 -18.91
C TYR A 171 -12.47 -9.75 -17.72
N THR A 172 -13.34 -9.45 -16.75
CA THR A 172 -13.51 -10.25 -15.55
C THR A 172 -14.50 -11.37 -15.79
N SER A 173 -14.14 -12.58 -15.35
CA SER A 173 -15.07 -13.70 -15.24
C SER A 173 -15.78 -13.65 -13.89
N GLU A 174 -17.06 -14.02 -13.86
CA GLU A 174 -17.78 -14.18 -12.60
C GLU A 174 -17.17 -15.31 -11.77
N ILE A 175 -17.01 -15.04 -10.48
CA ILE A 175 -16.61 -16.08 -9.54
C ILE A 175 -17.83 -16.90 -9.17
N ALA A 176 -17.71 -18.23 -9.28
CA ALA A 176 -18.83 -19.12 -9.02
C ALA A 176 -19.38 -18.95 -7.59
N PRO A 177 -20.72 -18.80 -7.42
CA PRO A 177 -21.34 -18.63 -6.10
C PRO A 177 -20.92 -19.67 -5.05
N PRO A 178 -20.72 -20.97 -5.38
CA PRO A 178 -20.23 -21.94 -4.42
C PRO A 178 -18.83 -21.63 -3.86
N LEU A 179 -17.98 -20.88 -4.59
CA LEU A 179 -16.69 -20.43 -4.06
C LEU A 179 -16.90 -19.31 -3.05
N LEU A 180 -17.74 -18.34 -3.37
CA LEU A 180 -18.02 -17.20 -2.50
C LEU A 180 -18.67 -17.62 -1.18
N ASP A 181 -19.54 -18.65 -1.18
CA ASP A 181 -20.18 -19.18 0.03
C ASP A 181 -19.18 -19.75 1.07
N ARG A 182 -17.96 -20.08 0.66
CA ARG A 182 -16.94 -20.75 1.51
C ARG A 182 -15.81 -19.85 1.95
N VAL A 183 -15.86 -18.58 1.60
CA VAL A 183 -14.84 -17.60 1.92
C VAL A 183 -15.45 -16.35 2.55
N GLY A 184 -14.68 -15.63 3.35
CA GLY A 184 -15.07 -14.25 3.66
C GLY A 184 -14.91 -13.38 2.42
N GLU A 185 -15.89 -12.53 2.12
CA GLU A 185 -15.84 -11.63 0.97
C GLU A 185 -16.05 -10.18 1.40
N VAL A 186 -15.19 -9.29 0.87
CA VAL A 186 -15.37 -7.84 1.02
C VAL A 186 -14.96 -7.10 -0.25
N GLU A 187 -15.45 -5.87 -0.37
CA GLU A 187 -14.99 -4.92 -1.37
C GLU A 187 -14.16 -3.80 -0.73
N LEU A 188 -12.89 -3.68 -1.14
CA LEU A 188 -12.02 -2.62 -0.67
C LEU A 188 -12.33 -1.33 -1.41
N LYS A 189 -12.61 -0.27 -0.64
CA LYS A 189 -12.80 1.09 -1.18
C LYS A 189 -11.50 1.71 -1.64
N VAL A 190 -11.60 2.69 -2.55
CA VAL A 190 -10.51 3.65 -2.77
C VAL A 190 -10.14 4.25 -1.40
N PRO A 191 -8.86 4.36 -1.06
CA PRO A 191 -8.47 4.85 0.27
C PRO A 191 -9.08 6.22 0.55
N ASN A 192 -9.51 6.46 1.78
CA ASN A 192 -9.86 7.80 2.23
C ASN A 192 -8.59 8.65 2.41
N LYS A 193 -8.76 9.95 2.64
CA LYS A 193 -7.65 10.89 2.74
C LYS A 193 -6.68 10.52 3.86
N GLU A 194 -7.21 10.19 5.01
CA GLU A 194 -6.45 9.88 6.22
C GLU A 194 -5.64 8.59 6.03
N ASP A 195 -6.28 7.51 5.60
CA ASP A 195 -5.62 6.21 5.34
C ASP A 195 -4.50 6.33 4.30
N TRP A 196 -4.74 7.12 3.23
CA TRP A 196 -3.71 7.31 2.21
C TRP A 196 -2.53 8.14 2.70
N ILE A 197 -2.78 9.24 3.44
CA ILE A 197 -1.72 10.07 4.00
C ILE A 197 -0.86 9.27 4.99
N ASP A 198 -1.50 8.47 5.86
CA ASP A 198 -0.79 7.61 6.80
C ASP A 198 0.11 6.60 6.09
N TRP A 199 -0.43 5.96 5.06
CA TRP A 199 0.34 5.06 4.23
C TRP A 199 1.48 5.79 3.51
N ALA A 200 1.20 6.95 2.93
CA ALA A 200 2.18 7.73 2.18
C ALA A 200 3.36 8.18 3.05
N ILE A 201 3.08 8.62 4.29
CA ILE A 201 4.10 8.99 5.27
C ILE A 201 4.97 7.78 5.62
N LYS A 202 4.35 6.63 5.97
CA LYS A 202 5.06 5.39 6.32
C LYS A 202 5.93 4.84 5.19
N ASN A 203 5.53 5.08 3.94
CA ASN A 203 6.23 4.60 2.74
C ASN A 203 7.12 5.66 2.08
N ASN A 204 7.43 6.76 2.79
CA ASN A 204 8.33 7.83 2.32
C ASN A 204 7.94 8.42 0.96
N ILE A 205 6.65 8.53 0.68
CA ILE A 205 6.15 9.23 -0.52
C ILE A 205 6.61 10.68 -0.49
N ASN A 206 6.95 11.22 -1.65
CA ASN A 206 7.44 12.59 -1.79
C ASN A 206 6.51 13.58 -1.06
N PRO A 207 7.03 14.42 -0.14
CA PRO A 207 6.24 15.35 0.66
C PRO A 207 5.36 16.28 -0.16
N ALA A 208 5.81 16.70 -1.34
CA ALA A 208 5.01 17.56 -2.22
C ALA A 208 3.74 16.87 -2.73
N LEU A 209 3.78 15.54 -2.96
CA LEU A 209 2.60 14.74 -3.32
C LEU A 209 1.65 14.59 -2.14
N ILE A 210 2.18 14.40 -0.93
CA ILE A 210 1.39 14.36 0.29
C ILE A 210 0.68 15.70 0.49
N GLY A 211 1.39 16.82 0.33
CA GLY A 211 0.80 18.16 0.41
C GLY A 211 -0.28 18.41 -0.65
N TYR A 212 -0.02 18.02 -1.89
CA TYR A 212 -0.99 18.15 -2.97
C TYR A 212 -2.28 17.37 -2.71
N LEU A 213 -2.18 16.09 -2.35
CA LEU A 213 -3.34 15.27 -2.07
C LEU A 213 -4.02 15.62 -0.74
N SER A 214 -3.29 16.19 0.21
CA SER A 214 -3.91 16.76 1.42
C SER A 214 -4.81 17.96 1.08
N PHE A 215 -4.42 18.74 0.07
CA PHE A 215 -5.20 19.86 -0.46
C PHE A 215 -6.30 19.42 -1.42
N LYS A 216 -5.99 18.54 -2.39
CA LYS A 216 -6.88 18.15 -3.49
C LYS A 216 -7.05 16.63 -3.58
N TYR A 217 -7.63 16.04 -2.55
CA TYR A 217 -7.75 14.60 -2.44
C TYR A 217 -8.56 13.94 -3.57
N GLY A 218 -9.51 14.65 -4.16
CA GLY A 218 -10.29 14.15 -5.30
C GLY A 218 -9.45 13.69 -6.50
N ASP A 219 -8.20 14.12 -6.58
CA ASP A 219 -7.28 13.73 -7.65
C ASP A 219 -6.56 12.37 -7.36
N ILE A 220 -6.82 11.71 -6.22
CA ILE A 220 -6.22 10.40 -5.89
C ILE A 220 -6.68 9.28 -6.84
N TRP A 221 -7.91 9.39 -7.31
CA TRP A 221 -8.53 8.43 -8.21
C TRP A 221 -9.27 9.18 -9.33
N VAL A 222 -8.68 9.25 -10.51
CA VAL A 222 -9.30 9.83 -11.70
C VAL A 222 -9.19 8.80 -12.83
N VAL A 223 -10.31 8.15 -13.12
CA VAL A 223 -10.41 7.10 -14.13
C VAL A 223 -11.61 7.43 -15.02
N ASP A 224 -11.32 7.74 -16.27
CA ASP A 224 -12.31 7.89 -17.33
C ASP A 224 -12.01 6.87 -18.43
N TYR A 225 -12.91 5.92 -18.63
CA TYR A 225 -12.75 4.86 -19.63
C TYR A 225 -13.06 5.32 -21.06
N GLU A 226 -13.75 6.42 -21.22
CA GLU A 226 -14.04 7.04 -22.54
C GLU A 226 -12.88 7.91 -23.01
N ASP A 227 -12.16 8.52 -22.06
CA ASP A 227 -10.95 9.27 -22.34
C ASP A 227 -9.75 8.32 -22.42
N LYS A 228 -9.02 8.36 -23.53
CA LYS A 228 -7.81 7.52 -23.75
C LYS A 228 -6.60 7.95 -22.90
N GLN A 229 -6.80 8.85 -21.95
CA GLN A 229 -5.74 9.32 -21.08
C GLN A 229 -5.30 8.27 -20.07
N LYS A 230 -4.12 8.46 -19.53
CA LYS A 230 -3.58 7.66 -18.44
C LYS A 230 -4.45 7.81 -17.18
N PHE A 231 -4.81 6.70 -16.57
CA PHE A 231 -5.53 6.69 -15.31
C PHE A 231 -4.66 7.19 -14.15
N THR A 232 -5.27 7.94 -13.24
CA THR A 232 -4.64 8.38 -12.00
C THR A 232 -5.15 7.51 -10.85
N THR A 233 -4.22 6.87 -10.12
CA THR A 233 -4.53 5.95 -9.03
C THR A 233 -3.51 6.10 -7.90
N PRO A 234 -3.78 5.62 -6.68
CA PRO A 234 -2.79 5.56 -5.58
C PRO A 234 -1.46 4.93 -6.01
N ARG A 235 -1.48 3.84 -6.77
CA ARG A 235 -0.27 3.20 -7.34
C ARG A 235 0.47 4.14 -8.30
N GLY A 236 -0.25 4.95 -9.07
CA GLY A 236 0.32 5.97 -9.95
C GLY A 236 1.12 7.01 -9.18
N TYR A 237 0.60 7.48 -8.04
CA TYR A 237 1.31 8.42 -7.17
C TYR A 237 2.55 7.82 -6.51
N ALA A 238 2.50 6.56 -6.08
CA ALA A 238 3.70 5.87 -5.58
C ALA A 238 4.80 5.83 -6.64
N ARG A 239 4.45 5.48 -7.88
CA ARG A 239 5.38 5.50 -9.02
C ARG A 239 5.91 6.91 -9.31
N LEU A 240 5.02 7.91 -9.31
CA LEU A 240 5.42 9.30 -9.51
C LEU A 240 6.41 9.78 -8.43
N SER A 241 6.20 9.39 -7.18
CA SER A 241 7.13 9.71 -6.08
C SER A 241 8.55 9.25 -6.39
N THR A 242 8.72 8.00 -6.84
CA THR A 242 10.03 7.47 -7.24
C THR A 242 10.61 8.20 -8.45
N LEU A 243 9.78 8.52 -9.44
CA LEU A 243 10.24 9.25 -10.64
C LEU A 243 10.70 10.68 -10.30
N MET A 244 10.09 11.32 -9.32
CA MET A 244 10.47 12.67 -8.90
C MET A 244 11.87 12.75 -8.29
N GLU A 245 12.41 11.67 -7.72
CA GLU A 245 13.76 11.61 -7.15
C GLU A 245 14.85 11.93 -8.19
N GLY A 246 14.61 11.60 -9.47
CA GLY A 246 15.54 11.86 -10.57
C GLY A 246 15.37 13.22 -11.27
N ILE A 247 14.38 14.03 -10.87
CA ILE A 247 14.05 15.30 -11.54
C ILE A 247 14.62 16.46 -10.73
N LYS A 248 15.31 17.37 -11.42
CA LYS A 248 15.86 18.57 -10.77
C LYS A 248 14.75 19.46 -10.22
N PRO A 249 14.97 20.10 -9.05
CA PRO A 249 14.00 21.04 -8.50
C PRO A 249 13.64 22.12 -9.54
N LYS A 250 12.34 22.45 -9.65
CA LYS A 250 11.79 23.45 -10.56
C LYS A 250 11.90 23.16 -12.08
N ASP A 251 12.34 21.97 -12.45
CA ASP A 251 12.30 21.50 -13.84
C ASP A 251 10.86 20.99 -14.15
N TYR A 252 9.93 21.92 -14.18
CA TYR A 252 8.50 21.60 -14.29
C TYR A 252 8.10 21.03 -15.65
N ASP A 253 8.84 21.33 -16.71
CA ASP A 253 8.54 20.80 -18.04
C ASP A 253 8.91 19.33 -18.12
N ASN A 254 10.08 18.96 -17.58
CA ASN A 254 10.48 17.56 -17.46
C ASN A 254 9.59 16.80 -16.47
N LEU A 255 9.23 17.43 -15.34
CA LEU A 255 8.30 16.86 -14.37
C LEU A 255 6.92 16.61 -14.99
N LEU A 256 6.39 17.54 -15.79
CA LEU A 256 5.14 17.37 -16.50
C LEU A 256 5.21 16.19 -17.48
N LEU A 257 6.27 16.13 -18.29
CA LEU A 257 6.46 15.06 -19.26
C LEU A 257 6.54 13.69 -18.59
N VAL A 258 7.44 13.54 -17.62
CA VAL A 258 7.67 12.27 -16.94
C VAL A 258 6.46 11.88 -16.09
N GLY A 259 5.90 12.83 -15.34
CA GLY A 259 4.78 12.59 -14.44
C GLY A 259 3.49 12.22 -15.17
N SER A 260 3.25 12.79 -16.35
CA SER A 260 2.08 12.42 -17.17
C SER A 260 2.09 10.97 -17.64
N SER A 261 3.26 10.33 -17.66
CA SER A 261 3.37 8.89 -17.92
C SER A 261 2.95 8.03 -16.72
N ALA A 262 3.00 8.56 -15.51
CA ALA A 262 2.65 7.86 -14.26
C ALA A 262 1.20 8.09 -13.85
N ILE A 263 0.75 9.34 -13.94
CA ILE A 263 -0.63 9.79 -13.69
C ILE A 263 -1.13 10.59 -14.90
N GLY A 264 -2.43 10.76 -15.06
CA GLY A 264 -2.99 11.46 -16.24
C GLY A 264 -2.48 12.91 -16.37
N GLU A 265 -2.30 13.40 -17.61
CA GLU A 265 -1.77 14.72 -17.92
C GLU A 265 -2.58 15.84 -17.25
N GLY A 266 -3.91 15.73 -17.23
CA GLY A 266 -4.77 16.71 -16.59
C GLY A 266 -4.53 16.83 -15.08
N VAL A 267 -4.32 15.72 -14.38
CA VAL A 267 -3.95 15.72 -12.96
C VAL A 267 -2.53 16.23 -12.77
N MET A 268 -1.60 15.79 -13.63
CA MET A 268 -0.20 16.22 -13.56
C MET A 268 -0.07 17.74 -13.79
N SER A 269 -0.82 18.31 -14.70
CA SER A 269 -0.85 19.76 -14.93
C SER A 269 -1.33 20.54 -13.69
N ARG A 270 -2.34 20.01 -12.97
CA ARG A 270 -2.80 20.61 -11.70
C ARG A 270 -1.74 20.49 -10.60
N LEU A 271 -1.04 19.36 -10.53
CA LEU A 271 0.07 19.16 -9.59
C LEU A 271 1.20 20.15 -9.87
N VAL A 272 1.62 20.30 -11.13
CA VAL A 272 2.67 21.28 -11.51
C VAL A 272 2.23 22.71 -11.16
N ALA A 273 0.99 23.07 -11.41
CA ALA A 273 0.45 24.38 -11.01
C ALA A 273 0.52 24.59 -9.49
N TYR A 274 0.19 23.56 -8.70
CA TYR A 274 0.33 23.57 -7.25
C TYR A 274 1.79 23.77 -6.80
N LEU A 275 2.72 23.05 -7.40
CA LEU A 275 4.16 23.17 -7.06
C LEU A 275 4.69 24.58 -7.38
N ARG A 276 4.25 25.18 -8.49
CA ARG A 276 4.60 26.57 -8.87
C ARG A 276 4.06 27.62 -7.88
N LEU A 277 2.98 27.33 -7.13
CA LEU A 277 2.56 28.21 -6.04
C LEU A 277 3.66 28.34 -4.97
N GLY A 278 4.33 27.26 -4.69
CA GLY A 278 5.45 27.24 -3.73
C GLY A 278 6.63 28.12 -4.12
N ASP A 279 6.85 28.39 -5.41
CA ASP A 279 7.92 29.26 -5.88
C ASP A 279 7.74 30.73 -5.41
N LYS A 280 6.53 31.11 -5.06
CA LYS A 280 6.21 32.45 -4.53
C LYS A 280 6.55 32.59 -3.04
N LEU A 281 6.81 31.47 -2.35
CA LEU A 281 7.10 31.46 -0.92
C LEU A 281 8.58 31.54 -0.64
N ASN A 282 8.95 32.41 0.27
CA ASN A 282 10.26 32.38 0.88
C ASN A 282 10.23 31.54 2.17
N ILE A 283 10.29 30.20 2.01
CA ILE A 283 10.21 29.23 3.11
C ILE A 283 11.27 29.52 4.20
N LYS A 284 12.51 29.84 3.80
CA LYS A 284 13.59 30.18 4.75
C LYS A 284 13.28 31.43 5.58
N ALA A 285 12.58 32.40 5.02
CA ALA A 285 12.16 33.58 5.74
C ALA A 285 11.02 33.29 6.72
N ILE A 286 10.12 32.37 6.40
CA ILE A 286 9.04 31.92 7.29
C ILE A 286 9.61 31.09 8.44
N ILE A 287 10.53 30.19 8.20
CA ILE A 287 11.20 29.39 9.25
C ILE A 287 11.89 30.33 10.26
N LYS A 288 12.61 31.37 9.77
CA LYS A 288 13.28 32.35 10.64
C LYS A 288 12.33 33.28 11.38
N ASN A 289 11.18 33.57 10.80
CA ASN A 289 10.16 34.43 11.41
C ASN A 289 8.77 33.84 11.14
N PRO A 290 8.29 32.91 12.01
CA PRO A 290 7.00 32.25 11.86
C PRO A 290 5.80 33.18 11.85
N ASP A 291 5.89 34.39 12.43
CA ASP A 291 4.78 35.38 12.42
C ASP A 291 4.37 35.78 11.00
N LYS A 292 5.23 35.60 10.00
CA LYS A 292 4.86 35.78 8.59
C LYS A 292 3.72 34.86 8.12
N LEU A 293 3.43 33.78 8.84
CA LEU A 293 2.25 32.95 8.58
C LEU A 293 0.94 33.72 8.78
N LYS A 294 0.95 34.71 9.68
CA LYS A 294 -0.22 35.57 9.97
C LYS A 294 -0.57 36.51 8.81
N GLU A 295 0.39 36.73 7.89
CA GLU A 295 0.19 37.57 6.70
C GLU A 295 -0.51 36.82 5.55
N LEU A 296 -0.59 35.48 5.62
CA LEU A 296 -1.22 34.65 4.61
C LEU A 296 -2.75 34.60 4.83
N ASP A 297 -3.53 34.77 3.76
CA ASP A 297 -4.97 34.53 3.77
C ASP A 297 -5.21 32.99 3.73
N MET A 298 -5.26 32.37 4.89
CA MET A 298 -5.30 30.92 5.03
C MET A 298 -6.56 30.25 4.44
N GLU A 299 -7.62 30.99 4.17
CA GLU A 299 -8.82 30.48 3.51
C GLU A 299 -8.64 30.45 1.99
N LYS A 300 -8.04 31.50 1.43
CA LYS A 300 -7.76 31.59 -0.01
C LYS A 300 -6.50 30.81 -0.40
N ASP A 301 -5.52 30.77 0.50
CA ASP A 301 -4.20 30.20 0.25
C ASP A 301 -4.03 28.78 0.85
N LEU A 302 -5.12 28.02 1.01
CA LEU A 302 -5.11 26.70 1.62
C LEU A 302 -4.09 25.74 0.96
N GLY A 303 -4.01 25.74 -0.38
CA GLY A 303 -3.03 24.95 -1.11
C GLY A 303 -1.59 25.35 -0.77
N LEU A 304 -1.35 26.64 -0.59
CA LEU A 304 -0.06 27.19 -0.21
C LEU A 304 0.35 26.75 1.21
N MET A 305 -0.62 26.67 2.13
CA MET A 305 -0.38 26.17 3.50
C MET A 305 -0.01 24.69 3.52
N TYR A 306 -0.68 23.84 2.75
CA TYR A 306 -0.29 22.44 2.62
C TYR A 306 1.09 22.29 2.00
N PHE A 307 1.41 23.06 0.96
CA PHE A 307 2.74 23.10 0.36
C PHE A 307 3.81 23.50 1.39
N LEU A 308 3.59 24.58 2.11
CA LEU A 308 4.52 25.11 3.11
C LEU A 308 4.76 24.09 4.23
N THR A 309 3.70 23.48 4.76
CA THR A 309 3.77 22.48 5.82
C THR A 309 4.66 21.31 5.43
N THR A 310 4.44 20.76 4.24
CA THR A 310 5.23 19.62 3.75
C THR A 310 6.65 20.00 3.37
N ALA A 311 6.86 21.21 2.86
CA ALA A 311 8.20 21.72 2.55
C ALA A 311 9.04 21.99 3.82
N ILE A 312 8.42 22.47 4.90
CA ILE A 312 9.10 22.64 6.20
C ILE A 312 9.50 21.26 6.75
N ALA A 313 8.62 20.27 6.68
CA ALA A 313 8.92 18.92 7.11
C ALA A 313 10.06 18.29 6.28
N ASP A 314 10.10 18.54 4.96
CA ASP A 314 11.19 18.07 4.11
C ASP A 314 12.53 18.72 4.46
N ASN A 315 12.55 20.04 4.72
CA ASN A 315 13.75 20.73 5.21
C ASN A 315 14.21 20.19 6.59
N TYR A 316 13.27 19.75 7.46
CA TYR A 316 13.61 19.07 8.70
C TYR A 316 14.26 17.70 8.43
N LYS A 317 13.74 16.92 7.50
CA LYS A 317 14.34 15.67 7.04
C LYS A 317 15.78 15.86 6.54
N GLN A 318 16.05 16.96 5.83
CA GLN A 318 17.37 17.31 5.30
C GLN A 318 18.32 17.90 6.36
N GLY A 319 17.84 18.15 7.58
CA GLY A 319 18.62 18.75 8.68
C GLY A 319 18.81 20.27 8.57
N GLU A 320 18.12 20.94 7.64
CA GLU A 320 18.16 22.41 7.49
C GLU A 320 17.28 23.13 8.52
N VAL A 321 16.32 22.43 9.13
CA VAL A 321 15.39 22.92 10.15
C VAL A 321 15.55 22.10 11.43
N LYS A 322 15.57 22.78 12.58
CA LYS A 322 15.71 22.14 13.89
C LYS A 322 14.34 21.94 14.56
N PHE A 323 14.31 21.12 15.60
CA PHE A 323 13.12 20.92 16.42
C PHE A 323 12.55 22.24 16.96
N GLU A 324 13.41 23.15 17.44
CA GLU A 324 13.00 24.46 17.96
C GLU A 324 12.26 25.31 16.92
N ASP A 325 12.69 25.26 15.64
CA ASP A 325 12.05 25.97 14.55
C ASP A 325 10.64 25.38 14.30
N ILE A 326 10.51 24.04 14.31
CA ILE A 326 9.21 23.36 14.18
C ILE A 326 8.28 23.79 15.31
N MET A 327 8.77 23.87 16.55
CA MET A 327 7.95 24.28 17.69
C MET A 327 7.53 25.74 17.63
N ASN A 328 8.37 26.63 17.11
CA ASN A 328 8.01 28.04 16.92
C ASN A 328 6.93 28.20 15.84
N ILE A 329 7.03 27.45 14.76
CA ILE A 329 5.99 27.39 13.71
C ILE A 329 4.71 26.83 14.28
N THR A 330 4.78 25.76 15.08
CA THR A 330 3.64 25.14 15.75
C THR A 330 2.88 26.13 16.65
N LYS A 331 3.59 26.96 17.42
CA LYS A 331 2.98 27.99 18.27
C LYS A 331 2.14 28.98 17.45
N VAL A 332 2.68 29.46 16.34
CA VAL A 332 1.95 30.38 15.47
C VAL A 332 0.73 29.70 14.80
N LEU A 333 0.90 28.46 14.33
CA LEU A 333 -0.25 27.70 13.79
C LEU A 333 -1.32 27.40 14.84
N ASP A 334 -0.91 27.21 16.11
CA ASP A 334 -1.83 27.04 17.24
C ASP A 334 -2.59 28.32 17.56
N GLU A 335 -1.94 29.46 17.58
CA GLU A 335 -2.57 30.80 17.73
C GLU A 335 -3.60 31.06 16.63
N LEU A 336 -3.35 30.55 15.42
CA LEU A 336 -4.23 30.68 14.27
C LEU A 336 -5.32 29.59 14.22
N ASN A 337 -5.39 28.69 15.23
CA ASN A 337 -6.31 27.54 15.28
C ASN A 337 -6.21 26.58 14.08
N LYS A 338 -5.02 26.39 13.53
CA LYS A 338 -4.76 25.56 12.33
C LYS A 338 -4.26 24.18 12.72
N VAL A 339 -5.09 23.41 13.44
CA VAL A 339 -4.78 22.07 13.98
C VAL A 339 -4.32 21.09 12.92
N GLU A 340 -4.93 21.11 11.74
CA GLU A 340 -4.65 20.19 10.63
C GLU A 340 -3.20 20.30 10.12
N PHE A 341 -2.66 21.51 10.04
CA PHE A 341 -1.28 21.72 9.60
C PHE A 341 -0.27 21.34 10.68
N VAL A 342 -0.58 21.55 11.95
CA VAL A 342 0.24 21.07 13.07
C VAL A 342 0.31 19.56 13.05
N ALA A 343 -0.83 18.87 12.93
CA ALA A 343 -0.89 17.41 12.89
C ALA A 343 -0.10 16.86 11.69
N LEU A 344 -0.28 17.41 10.50
CA LEU A 344 0.45 16.97 9.31
C LEU A 344 1.96 17.20 9.45
N LEU A 345 2.38 18.37 9.94
CA LEU A 345 3.78 18.71 10.15
C LEU A 345 4.47 17.72 11.11
N TRP A 346 3.83 17.46 12.25
CA TRP A 346 4.40 16.59 13.28
C TRP A 346 4.44 15.14 12.84
N ARG A 347 3.40 14.63 12.18
CA ARG A 347 3.37 13.26 11.64
C ARG A 347 4.49 13.03 10.62
N LEU A 348 4.76 14.01 9.77
CA LEU A 348 5.88 13.96 8.84
C LEU A 348 7.23 13.99 9.58
N CYS A 349 7.42 14.92 10.53
CA CYS A 349 8.66 15.01 11.30
C CYS A 349 8.95 13.75 12.10
N LEU A 350 7.93 13.14 12.74
CA LEU A 350 8.03 11.87 13.45
C LEU A 350 8.44 10.71 12.55
N SER A 351 7.87 10.65 11.33
CA SER A 351 8.21 9.60 10.38
C SER A 351 9.66 9.68 9.90
N TYR A 352 10.21 10.90 9.81
CA TYR A 352 11.59 11.11 9.39
C TYR A 352 12.61 10.91 10.52
N ASN A 353 12.22 11.21 11.77
CA ASN A 353 13.08 11.09 12.93
C ASN A 353 12.28 10.66 14.17
N PRO A 354 12.31 9.36 14.54
CA PRO A 354 11.64 8.87 15.74
C PRO A 354 12.05 9.58 17.03
N LYS A 355 13.27 10.15 17.09
CA LYS A 355 13.73 10.94 18.24
C LYS A 355 13.02 12.30 18.37
N PHE A 356 12.23 12.70 17.38
CA PHE A 356 11.38 13.89 17.46
C PHE A 356 10.43 13.82 18.67
N GLU A 357 9.92 12.61 19.00
CA GLU A 357 9.08 12.40 20.17
C GLU A 357 9.83 12.59 21.50
N GLU A 358 11.12 12.22 21.56
CA GLU A 358 11.95 12.39 22.77
C GLU A 358 12.15 13.88 23.14
N GLU A 359 12.07 14.77 22.15
CA GLU A 359 12.19 16.21 22.36
C GLU A 359 10.89 16.83 22.96
N PHE A 360 9.74 16.13 22.87
CA PHE A 360 8.47 16.61 23.43
C PHE A 360 8.48 16.79 24.95
N THR A 361 9.35 16.09 25.65
CA THR A 361 9.44 16.12 27.11
C THR A 361 10.30 17.27 27.62
N LYS A 362 10.89 18.08 26.72
CA LYS A 362 11.82 19.16 27.09
C LYS A 362 11.12 20.54 27.11
N GLY A 363 11.11 21.19 28.25
CA GLY A 363 10.73 22.60 28.41
C GLY A 363 9.24 22.95 28.30
N ASP A 364 8.94 24.20 27.87
CA ASP A 364 7.57 24.76 27.77
C ASP A 364 6.70 24.16 26.67
N THR A 365 7.20 23.14 25.98
CA THR A 365 6.50 22.51 24.85
C THR A 365 5.39 21.55 25.29
N ILE A 366 5.42 21.09 26.55
CA ILE A 366 4.51 20.05 27.08
C ILE A 366 3.03 20.39 26.85
N LYS A 367 2.61 21.64 27.14
CA LYS A 367 1.21 22.04 26.96
C LYS A 367 0.71 21.96 25.52
N ILE A 368 1.59 22.29 24.57
CA ILE A 368 1.28 22.21 23.15
C ILE A 368 1.24 20.74 22.72
N VAL A 369 2.18 19.94 23.21
CA VAL A 369 2.22 18.51 22.93
C VAL A 369 0.96 17.81 23.43
N GLU A 370 0.53 18.05 24.67
CA GLU A 370 -0.73 17.48 25.23
C GLU A 370 -1.95 17.79 24.37
N LYS A 371 -1.99 18.99 23.75
CA LYS A 371 -3.08 19.40 22.86
C LYS A 371 -3.11 18.61 21.55
N TYR A 372 -1.94 18.30 20.99
CA TYR A 372 -1.82 17.76 19.63
C TYR A 372 -1.49 16.27 19.57
N ILE A 373 -1.01 15.65 20.64
CA ILE A 373 -0.62 14.23 20.68
C ILE A 373 -1.73 13.27 20.25
N LYS A 374 -2.98 13.65 20.46
CA LYS A 374 -4.15 12.86 20.04
C LYS A 374 -4.37 12.81 18.52
N TYR A 375 -3.65 13.62 17.74
CA TYR A 375 -3.73 13.64 16.29
C TYR A 375 -2.52 12.96 15.62
N LEU A 376 -1.59 12.42 16.39
CA LEU A 376 -0.45 11.62 15.98
C LEU A 376 -0.77 10.13 15.99
#